data_6d534dd366bf7dccda428b53b4d71595
#
_entry.id   6d534dd366bf7dccda428b53b4d71595
#
_cell.length_a   1.000
_cell.length_b   1.000
_cell.length_c   1.000
_cell.angle_alpha   90.00
_cell.angle_beta   90.00
_cell.angle_gamma   90.00
#
_symmetry.space_group_name_H-M   'P 1'
#
loop_
_entity.id
_entity.type
_entity.pdbx_description
1 polymer ?
#
loop_
_entity_poly.entity_id
_entity_poly.type
_entity_poly.pdbx_seq_one_letter_code
_entity_poly.pdbx_strand_id
1 'polypeptide(L)'
;FKLMIPLEDIKKAHNNISSYIYKTPQIYSKALSTDSQKVYLKLESMQITGSFKLRGAMNKLLSLSEEQKKRGVIAVSTGNHGKGVAYAAKLLGIKSKIFMSSLVPRHRCDAIKSLGALVEIVGTNSDEADLYAKDYALKNSIELIHPFDDLKIIAGQGTIGLEMLESMPSVDTVIVPTSGGGLIGGIALAIKAQKPNVNIIAVSMKRGASMHESLK
;
A
#
# COMPACT_ATOMS: atom_id res chain seq x y z
N PHE A 1 17.38 8.28 16.45
CA PHE A 1 16.28 7.46 15.89
C PHE A 1 16.87 6.51 14.85
N LYS A 2 16.95 5.21 15.18
CA LYS A 2 17.30 4.18 14.20
C LYS A 2 16.10 4.05 13.26
N LEU A 3 16.26 4.40 11.98
CA LEU A 3 15.21 4.22 10.97
C LEU A 3 14.77 2.75 11.00
N MET A 4 13.49 2.51 11.21
CA MET A 4 12.93 1.16 11.38
C MET A 4 13.01 0.33 10.09
N ILE A 5 13.06 1.00 8.92
CA ILE A 5 13.26 0.38 7.60
C ILE A 5 14.43 1.09 6.92
N PRO A 6 15.56 0.41 6.70
CA PRO A 6 16.70 0.96 5.97
C PRO A 6 16.34 1.29 4.51
N LEU A 7 16.99 2.30 3.93
CA LEU A 7 16.83 2.65 2.51
C LEU A 7 17.11 1.44 1.59
N GLU A 8 18.07 0.61 1.96
CA GLU A 8 18.42 -0.61 1.20
C GLU A 8 17.27 -1.61 1.10
N ASP A 9 16.40 -1.71 2.12
CA ASP A 9 15.23 -2.58 2.04
C ASP A 9 14.16 -2.01 1.09
N ILE A 10 14.06 -0.68 0.98
CA ILE A 10 13.18 -0.03 -0.01
C ILE A 10 13.73 -0.22 -1.42
N LYS A 11 15.06 -0.11 -1.61
CA LYS A 11 15.71 -0.39 -2.91
C LYS A 11 15.55 -1.86 -3.32
N LYS A 12 15.69 -2.80 -2.38
CA LYS A 12 15.40 -4.22 -2.62
C LYS A 12 13.94 -4.43 -3.02
N ALA A 13 13.00 -3.79 -2.31
CA ALA A 13 11.59 -3.84 -2.66
C ALA A 13 11.37 -3.31 -4.09
N HIS A 14 11.99 -2.20 -4.46
CA HIS A 14 11.90 -1.64 -5.81
C HIS A 14 12.36 -2.64 -6.87
N ASN A 15 13.53 -3.24 -6.69
CA ASN A 15 14.07 -4.24 -7.62
C ASN A 15 13.15 -5.48 -7.72
N ASN A 16 12.64 -5.96 -6.59
CA ASN A 16 11.81 -7.15 -6.53
C ASN A 16 10.46 -6.97 -7.24
N ILE A 17 9.86 -5.78 -7.15
CA ILE A 17 8.51 -5.55 -7.69
C ILE A 17 8.50 -4.92 -9.07
N SER A 18 9.61 -4.42 -9.59
CA SER A 18 9.70 -3.63 -10.82
C SER A 18 9.12 -4.32 -12.06
N SER A 19 9.22 -5.65 -12.16
CA SER A 19 8.64 -6.44 -13.25
C SER A 19 7.14 -6.73 -13.11
N TYR A 20 6.53 -6.41 -11.97
CA TYR A 20 5.13 -6.71 -11.64
C TYR A 20 4.24 -5.48 -11.56
N ILE A 21 4.82 -4.29 -11.62
CA ILE A 21 4.11 -3.02 -11.45
C ILE A 21 4.47 -2.03 -12.55
N TYR A 22 3.67 -0.98 -12.69
CA TYR A 22 4.05 0.15 -13.52
C TYR A 22 4.89 1.16 -12.73
N LYS A 23 5.94 1.70 -13.35
CA LYS A 23 6.52 2.98 -12.95
C LYS A 23 5.52 4.05 -13.38
N THR A 24 4.68 4.49 -12.44
CA THR A 24 3.58 5.41 -12.72
C THR A 24 4.12 6.79 -13.15
N PRO A 25 3.42 7.50 -14.05
CA PRO A 25 3.87 8.81 -14.51
C PRO A 25 3.86 9.84 -13.39
N GLN A 26 4.79 10.79 -13.49
CA GLN A 26 4.84 12.01 -12.71
C GLN A 26 4.66 13.19 -13.66
N ILE A 27 3.50 13.83 -13.60
CA ILE A 27 3.10 14.84 -14.60
C ILE A 27 2.98 16.22 -13.98
N TYR A 28 3.35 17.25 -14.75
CA TYR A 28 3.15 18.63 -14.37
C TYR A 28 1.66 18.99 -14.39
N SER A 29 1.19 19.64 -13.34
CA SER A 29 -0.19 20.11 -13.22
C SER A 29 -0.25 21.63 -13.39
N LYS A 30 -0.62 22.11 -14.58
CA LYS A 30 -0.82 23.53 -14.83
C LYS A 30 -1.91 24.12 -13.94
N ALA A 31 -2.98 23.35 -13.69
CA ALA A 31 -4.12 23.81 -12.90
C ALA A 31 -3.81 24.05 -11.42
N LEU A 32 -2.82 23.34 -10.86
CA LEU A 32 -2.41 23.44 -9.46
C LEU A 32 -1.14 24.29 -9.28
N SER A 33 -0.48 24.66 -10.37
CA SER A 33 0.75 25.45 -10.34
C SER A 33 0.46 26.95 -10.40
N THR A 34 1.40 27.73 -9.86
CA THR A 34 1.46 29.19 -9.97
C THR A 34 2.79 29.60 -10.60
N ASP A 35 3.02 30.90 -10.79
CA ASP A 35 4.31 31.39 -11.30
C ASP A 35 5.48 31.05 -10.37
N SER A 36 5.23 31.01 -9.05
CA SER A 36 6.24 30.71 -8.02
C SER A 36 6.29 29.26 -7.57
N GLN A 37 5.26 28.44 -7.87
CA GLN A 37 5.16 27.05 -7.41
C GLN A 37 4.82 26.11 -8.56
N LYS A 38 5.64 25.09 -8.78
CA LYS A 38 5.42 24.06 -9.78
C LYS A 38 4.93 22.78 -9.10
N VAL A 39 3.70 22.36 -9.41
CA VAL A 39 3.08 21.17 -8.85
C VAL A 39 3.13 20.02 -9.85
N TYR A 40 3.57 18.87 -9.37
CA TYR A 40 3.59 17.61 -10.13
C TYR A 40 2.77 16.55 -9.41
N LEU A 41 2.08 15.71 -10.17
CA LEU A 41 1.25 14.64 -9.66
C LEU A 41 1.90 13.29 -9.96
N LYS A 42 2.20 12.51 -8.93
CA LYS A 42 2.58 11.09 -9.06
C LYS A 42 1.30 10.26 -9.11
N LEU A 43 0.96 9.75 -10.29
CA LEU A 43 -0.36 9.19 -10.58
C LEU A 43 -0.47 7.71 -10.21
N GLU A 44 -0.50 7.38 -8.93
CA GLU A 44 -0.72 5.99 -8.47
C GLU A 44 -2.11 5.44 -8.80
N SER A 45 -3.06 6.26 -9.22
CA SER A 45 -4.33 5.82 -9.82
C SER A 45 -4.14 5.11 -11.16
N MET A 46 -3.02 5.30 -11.84
CA MET A 46 -2.67 4.61 -13.08
C MET A 46 -1.92 3.29 -12.86
N GLN A 47 -1.72 2.87 -11.61
CA GLN A 47 -1.19 1.54 -11.32
C GLN A 47 -2.16 0.44 -11.78
N ILE A 48 -1.68 -0.75 -12.06
CA ILE A 48 -2.44 -1.90 -12.61
C ILE A 48 -3.76 -2.14 -11.86
N THR A 49 -3.76 -2.03 -10.53
CA THR A 49 -4.97 -2.22 -9.70
C THR A 49 -5.68 -0.90 -9.35
N GLY A 50 -5.29 0.21 -9.98
CA GLY A 50 -5.88 1.53 -9.76
C GLY A 50 -5.41 2.22 -8.49
N SER A 51 -4.36 1.75 -7.82
CA SER A 51 -3.79 2.38 -6.62
C SER A 51 -2.41 1.86 -6.26
N PHE A 52 -1.71 2.62 -5.42
CA PHE A 52 -0.39 2.28 -4.86
C PHE A 52 -0.35 0.97 -4.06
N LYS A 53 -1.48 0.46 -3.61
CA LYS A 53 -1.56 -0.71 -2.70
C LYS A 53 -0.91 -1.97 -3.29
N LEU A 54 -0.88 -2.10 -4.60
CA LEU A 54 -0.23 -3.21 -5.28
C LEU A 54 1.27 -3.30 -4.94
N ARG A 55 1.97 -2.18 -4.81
CA ARG A 55 3.41 -2.14 -4.53
C ARG A 55 3.76 -2.87 -3.23
N GLY A 56 3.11 -2.49 -2.14
CA GLY A 56 3.31 -3.14 -0.85
C GLY A 56 2.83 -4.58 -0.84
N ALA A 57 1.66 -4.86 -1.40
CA ALA A 57 1.13 -6.22 -1.48
C ALA A 57 2.09 -7.15 -2.24
N MET A 58 2.59 -6.74 -3.40
CA MET A 58 3.54 -7.51 -4.19
C MET A 58 4.84 -7.76 -3.42
N ASN A 59 5.43 -6.72 -2.81
CA ASN A 59 6.65 -6.87 -2.02
C ASN A 59 6.48 -7.82 -0.83
N LYS A 60 5.35 -7.74 -0.13
CA LYS A 60 5.02 -8.65 0.97
C LYS A 60 4.89 -10.09 0.48
N LEU A 61 4.11 -10.34 -0.56
CA LEU A 61 3.88 -11.70 -1.06
C LEU A 61 5.16 -12.34 -1.62
N LEU A 62 6.01 -11.57 -2.30
CA LEU A 62 7.33 -12.05 -2.75
C LEU A 62 8.25 -12.44 -1.60
N SER A 63 8.10 -11.83 -0.42
CA SER A 63 8.92 -12.11 0.76
C SER A 63 8.47 -13.33 1.57
N LEU A 64 7.35 -13.94 1.24
CA LEU A 64 6.83 -15.12 1.94
C LEU A 64 7.66 -16.36 1.62
N SER A 65 7.80 -17.25 2.61
CA SER A 65 8.39 -18.57 2.40
C SER A 65 7.49 -19.44 1.51
N GLU A 66 8.04 -20.47 0.88
CA GLU A 66 7.26 -21.38 0.04
C GLU A 66 6.15 -22.09 0.82
N GLU A 67 6.36 -22.36 2.11
CA GLU A 67 5.34 -22.93 2.99
C GLU A 67 4.19 -21.94 3.25
N GLN A 68 4.50 -20.65 3.49
CA GLN A 68 3.49 -19.60 3.63
C GLN A 68 2.69 -19.43 2.33
N LYS A 69 3.36 -19.41 1.19
CA LYS A 69 2.72 -19.32 -0.14
C LYS A 69 1.77 -20.51 -0.39
N LYS A 70 2.18 -21.74 -0.04
CA LYS A 70 1.34 -22.94 -0.17
C LYS A 70 0.07 -22.87 0.67
N ARG A 71 0.15 -22.34 1.89
CA ARG A 71 -1.02 -22.16 2.77
C ARG A 71 -1.96 -21.06 2.24
N GLY A 72 -1.42 -20.13 1.47
CA GLY A 72 -2.16 -18.99 0.95
C GLY A 72 -2.08 -17.76 1.87
N VAL A 73 -2.81 -16.73 1.50
CA VAL A 73 -2.85 -15.46 2.23
C VAL A 73 -4.28 -14.98 2.43
N ILE A 74 -4.48 -14.18 3.47
CA ILE A 74 -5.74 -13.51 3.73
C ILE A 74 -5.54 -12.01 3.89
N ALA A 75 -6.59 -11.23 3.65
CA ALA A 75 -6.61 -9.81 3.97
C ALA A 75 -8.02 -9.36 4.33
N VAL A 76 -8.13 -8.26 5.06
CA VAL A 76 -9.40 -7.57 5.29
C VAL A 76 -9.40 -6.30 4.48
N SER A 77 -10.31 -6.18 3.53
CA SER A 77 -10.39 -4.95 2.73
C SER A 77 -11.62 -4.92 1.83
N THR A 78 -12.28 -3.79 1.85
CA THR A 78 -13.40 -3.49 0.95
C THR A 78 -13.01 -2.73 -0.32
N GLY A 79 -11.71 -2.52 -0.55
CA GLY A 79 -11.24 -1.64 -1.62
C GLY A 79 -9.84 -1.98 -2.15
N ASN A 80 -9.01 -0.94 -2.28
CA ASN A 80 -7.73 -1.00 -2.99
C ASN A 80 -6.72 -2.01 -2.44
N HIS A 81 -6.69 -2.23 -1.12
CA HIS A 81 -5.78 -3.21 -0.53
C HIS A 81 -6.17 -4.64 -0.95
N GLY A 82 -7.46 -4.98 -0.86
CA GLY A 82 -7.95 -6.28 -1.31
C GLY A 82 -7.67 -6.54 -2.78
N LYS A 83 -7.85 -5.54 -3.65
CA LYS A 83 -7.47 -5.63 -5.07
C LYS A 83 -5.97 -5.88 -5.26
N GLY A 84 -5.13 -5.15 -4.52
CA GLY A 84 -3.68 -5.30 -4.57
C GLY A 84 -3.23 -6.70 -4.15
N VAL A 85 -3.76 -7.23 -3.04
CA VAL A 85 -3.45 -8.58 -2.54
C VAL A 85 -3.96 -9.65 -3.52
N ALA A 86 -5.22 -9.55 -3.99
CA ALA A 86 -5.79 -10.50 -4.93
C ALA A 86 -5.00 -10.58 -6.23
N TYR A 87 -4.65 -9.44 -6.81
CA TYR A 87 -3.87 -9.37 -8.04
C TYR A 87 -2.46 -9.94 -7.86
N ALA A 88 -1.75 -9.53 -6.80
CA ALA A 88 -0.41 -10.03 -6.51
C ALA A 88 -0.41 -11.55 -6.26
N ALA A 89 -1.38 -12.04 -5.50
CA ALA A 89 -1.54 -13.47 -5.23
C ALA A 89 -1.79 -14.27 -6.52
N LYS A 90 -2.67 -13.77 -7.40
CA LYS A 90 -2.94 -14.39 -8.70
C LYS A 90 -1.67 -14.53 -9.55
N LEU A 91 -0.87 -13.46 -9.65
CA LEU A 91 0.37 -13.48 -10.43
C LEU A 91 1.40 -14.47 -9.88
N LEU A 92 1.43 -14.65 -8.56
CA LEU A 92 2.39 -15.53 -7.89
C LEU A 92 1.86 -16.95 -7.67
N GLY A 93 0.65 -17.27 -8.16
CA GLY A 93 0.03 -18.59 -7.97
C GLY A 93 -0.35 -18.90 -6.51
N ILE A 94 -0.52 -17.86 -5.67
CA ILE A 94 -0.86 -17.98 -4.26
C ILE A 94 -2.38 -17.90 -4.09
N LYS A 95 -2.97 -18.83 -3.32
CA LYS A 95 -4.39 -18.75 -2.96
C LYS A 95 -4.63 -17.55 -2.07
N SER A 96 -5.66 -16.74 -2.35
CA SER A 96 -5.99 -15.59 -1.53
C SER A 96 -7.47 -15.58 -1.15
N LYS A 97 -7.74 -15.15 0.10
CA LYS A 97 -9.11 -14.94 0.59
C LYS A 97 -9.20 -13.55 1.20
N ILE A 98 -10.22 -12.79 0.78
CA ILE A 98 -10.46 -11.43 1.26
C ILE A 98 -11.73 -11.42 2.09
N PHE A 99 -11.58 -11.05 3.36
CA PHE A 99 -12.70 -10.85 4.28
C PHE A 99 -13.26 -9.44 4.13
N MET A 100 -14.58 -9.33 4.14
CA MET A 100 -15.31 -8.07 4.01
C MET A 100 -16.53 -8.07 4.93
N SER A 101 -16.89 -6.89 5.43
CA SER A 101 -18.16 -6.74 6.18
C SER A 101 -19.37 -6.78 5.26
N SER A 102 -20.55 -7.06 5.82
CA SER A 102 -21.82 -7.16 5.07
C SER A 102 -22.27 -5.84 4.42
N LEU A 103 -21.73 -4.69 4.87
CA LEU A 103 -22.05 -3.37 4.31
C LEU A 103 -21.37 -3.06 2.97
N VAL A 104 -20.55 -4.00 2.46
CA VAL A 104 -19.78 -3.75 1.23
C VAL A 104 -20.68 -3.91 -0.01
N PRO A 105 -20.71 -2.92 -0.91
CA PRO A 105 -21.44 -3.02 -2.16
C PRO A 105 -20.97 -4.21 -3.02
N ARG A 106 -21.92 -4.94 -3.60
CA ARG A 106 -21.69 -6.17 -4.39
C ARG A 106 -20.63 -5.99 -5.48
N HIS A 107 -20.65 -4.85 -6.20
CA HIS A 107 -19.66 -4.59 -7.26
C HIS A 107 -18.20 -4.60 -6.76
N ARG A 108 -17.93 -4.27 -5.48
CA ARG A 108 -16.58 -4.36 -4.89
C ARG A 108 -16.17 -5.80 -4.64
N CYS A 109 -17.11 -6.63 -4.18
CA CYS A 109 -16.86 -8.07 -4.06
C CYS A 109 -16.55 -8.70 -5.40
N ASP A 110 -17.36 -8.39 -6.43
CA ASP A 110 -17.19 -8.91 -7.77
C ASP A 110 -15.86 -8.49 -8.41
N ALA A 111 -15.43 -7.23 -8.18
CA ALA A 111 -14.13 -6.74 -8.63
C ALA A 111 -12.95 -7.51 -8.02
N ILE A 112 -13.04 -7.93 -6.76
CA ILE A 112 -11.98 -8.74 -6.12
C ILE A 112 -12.04 -10.21 -6.56
N LYS A 113 -13.23 -10.78 -6.71
CA LYS A 113 -13.42 -12.12 -7.24
C LYS A 113 -12.88 -12.26 -8.67
N SER A 114 -13.07 -11.23 -9.51
CA SER A 114 -12.53 -11.25 -10.89
C SER A 114 -11.00 -11.27 -10.94
N LEU A 115 -10.33 -10.85 -9.87
CA LEU A 115 -8.88 -10.97 -9.69
C LEU A 115 -8.44 -12.35 -9.17
N GLY A 116 -9.38 -13.30 -8.97
CA GLY A 116 -9.08 -14.67 -8.60
C GLY A 116 -9.06 -14.95 -7.10
N ALA A 117 -9.39 -13.98 -6.24
CA ALA A 117 -9.48 -14.19 -4.80
C ALA A 117 -10.86 -14.74 -4.39
N LEU A 118 -10.89 -15.57 -3.36
CA LEU A 118 -12.12 -15.88 -2.64
C LEU A 118 -12.55 -14.67 -1.82
N VAL A 119 -13.85 -14.37 -1.79
CA VAL A 119 -14.41 -13.33 -0.95
C VAL A 119 -15.36 -13.97 0.06
N GLU A 120 -15.15 -13.69 1.32
CA GLU A 120 -15.99 -14.14 2.42
C GLU A 120 -16.53 -12.92 3.18
N ILE A 121 -17.86 -12.88 3.37
CA ILE A 121 -18.51 -11.81 4.10
C ILE A 121 -18.61 -12.22 5.57
N VAL A 122 -18.01 -11.40 6.43
CA VAL A 122 -17.97 -11.64 7.88
C VAL A 122 -18.22 -10.35 8.66
N GLY A 123 -19.06 -10.44 9.67
CA GLY A 123 -19.40 -9.29 10.50
C GLY A 123 -20.21 -8.21 9.78
N THR A 124 -20.57 -7.19 10.54
CA THR A 124 -21.37 -6.04 10.08
C THR A 124 -20.54 -4.79 9.82
N ASN A 125 -19.30 -4.74 10.33
CA ASN A 125 -18.38 -3.62 10.19
C ASN A 125 -16.94 -4.10 9.97
N SER A 126 -16.03 -3.17 9.72
CA SER A 126 -14.62 -3.48 9.43
C SER A 126 -13.88 -4.08 10.63
N ASP A 127 -14.23 -3.69 11.85
CA ASP A 127 -13.54 -4.14 13.06
C ASP A 127 -13.87 -5.60 13.36
N GLU A 128 -15.13 -5.99 13.19
CA GLU A 128 -15.57 -7.39 13.32
C GLU A 128 -14.88 -8.28 12.26
N ALA A 129 -14.79 -7.78 11.02
CA ALA A 129 -14.10 -8.50 9.96
C ALA A 129 -12.59 -8.67 10.25
N ASP A 130 -11.95 -7.65 10.83
CA ASP A 130 -10.54 -7.68 11.21
C ASP A 130 -10.28 -8.68 12.36
N LEU A 131 -11.12 -8.65 13.40
CA LEU A 131 -11.04 -9.61 14.50
C LEU A 131 -11.22 -11.06 14.03
N TYR A 132 -12.20 -11.30 13.17
CA TYR A 132 -12.40 -12.62 12.57
C TYR A 132 -11.20 -13.08 11.75
N ALA A 133 -10.64 -12.19 10.92
CA ALA A 133 -9.50 -12.51 10.08
C ALA A 133 -8.24 -12.83 10.91
N LYS A 134 -8.01 -12.11 12.00
CA LYS A 134 -6.91 -12.39 12.94
C LYS A 134 -7.05 -13.76 13.59
N ASP A 135 -8.22 -14.09 14.08
CA ASP A 135 -8.50 -15.42 14.66
C ASP A 135 -8.35 -16.52 13.60
N TYR A 136 -8.88 -16.30 12.40
CA TYR A 136 -8.74 -17.22 11.28
C TYR A 136 -7.27 -17.44 10.89
N ALA A 137 -6.48 -16.37 10.82
CA ALA A 137 -5.05 -16.43 10.52
C ALA A 137 -4.30 -17.32 11.52
N LEU A 138 -4.55 -17.12 12.82
CA LEU A 138 -3.93 -17.89 13.89
C LEU A 138 -4.33 -19.37 13.84
N LYS A 139 -5.62 -19.68 13.75
CA LYS A 139 -6.15 -21.06 13.73
C LYS A 139 -5.65 -21.88 12.54
N ASN A 140 -5.44 -21.22 11.39
CA ASN A 140 -5.07 -21.89 10.15
C ASN A 140 -3.59 -21.69 9.78
N SER A 141 -2.81 -20.97 10.58
CA SER A 141 -1.40 -20.61 10.29
C SER A 141 -1.23 -19.96 8.93
N ILE A 142 -2.19 -19.12 8.52
CA ILE A 142 -2.21 -18.39 7.25
C ILE A 142 -1.75 -16.96 7.48
N GLU A 143 -0.99 -16.41 6.54
CA GLU A 143 -0.47 -15.05 6.63
C GLU A 143 -1.58 -14.01 6.38
N LEU A 144 -1.80 -13.12 7.35
CA LEU A 144 -2.68 -11.95 7.22
C LEU A 144 -1.88 -10.78 6.65
N ILE A 145 -2.24 -10.34 5.46
CA ILE A 145 -1.58 -9.23 4.78
C ILE A 145 -2.19 -7.91 5.26
N HIS A 146 -1.46 -7.24 6.16
CA HIS A 146 -1.92 -5.98 6.75
C HIS A 146 -1.91 -4.83 5.74
N PRO A 147 -2.91 -3.90 5.74
CA PRO A 147 -3.02 -2.85 4.72
C PRO A 147 -1.97 -1.73 4.81
N PHE A 148 -1.24 -1.57 5.93
CA PHE A 148 -0.27 -0.50 6.15
C PHE A 148 0.77 -0.76 7.25
N ASP A 149 0.48 -1.57 8.28
CA ASP A 149 1.36 -1.81 9.43
C ASP A 149 2.11 -3.15 9.25
N ASP A 150 3.02 -3.17 8.30
CA ASP A 150 3.95 -4.26 8.00
C ASP A 150 5.16 -3.68 7.28
N LEU A 151 6.37 -4.03 7.73
CA LEU A 151 7.63 -3.48 7.21
C LEU A 151 7.82 -3.73 5.71
N LYS A 152 7.36 -4.88 5.17
CA LYS A 152 7.44 -5.20 3.75
C LYS A 152 6.42 -4.41 2.95
N ILE A 153 5.22 -4.20 3.49
CA ILE A 153 4.20 -3.31 2.90
C ILE A 153 4.74 -1.88 2.82
N ILE A 154 5.26 -1.35 3.93
CA ILE A 154 5.80 0.02 4.00
C ILE A 154 6.97 0.18 3.03
N ALA A 155 7.91 -0.78 2.98
CA ALA A 155 9.02 -0.74 2.03
C ALA A 155 8.57 -0.74 0.57
N GLY A 156 7.54 -1.53 0.22
CA GLY A 156 6.92 -1.52 -1.10
C GLY A 156 6.31 -0.17 -1.46
N GLN A 157 5.63 0.50 -0.52
CA GLN A 157 5.09 1.85 -0.72
C GLN A 157 6.22 2.89 -0.87
N GLY A 158 7.34 2.69 -0.18
CA GLY A 158 8.52 3.55 -0.25
C GLY A 158 9.15 3.64 -1.66
N THR A 159 8.91 2.65 -2.50
CA THR A 159 9.39 2.65 -3.90
C THR A 159 8.86 3.86 -4.68
N ILE A 160 7.70 4.41 -4.30
CA ILE A 160 7.17 5.65 -4.88
C ILE A 160 8.13 6.81 -4.63
N GLY A 161 8.67 6.91 -3.41
CA GLY A 161 9.65 7.96 -3.06
C GLY A 161 10.93 7.86 -3.88
N LEU A 162 11.41 6.64 -4.18
CA LEU A 162 12.56 6.45 -5.09
C LEU A 162 12.25 6.96 -6.48
N GLU A 163 11.12 6.56 -7.06
CA GLU A 163 10.68 6.99 -8.39
C GLU A 163 10.48 8.51 -8.46
N MET A 164 9.96 9.13 -7.39
CA MET A 164 9.79 10.58 -7.31
C MET A 164 11.12 11.31 -7.36
N LEU A 165 12.12 10.88 -6.58
CA LEU A 165 13.45 11.48 -6.57
C LEU A 165 14.20 11.28 -7.89
N GLU A 166 14.04 10.11 -8.51
CA GLU A 166 14.62 9.82 -9.83
C GLU A 166 14.04 10.74 -10.91
N SER A 167 12.71 10.94 -10.91
CA SER A 167 12.04 11.79 -11.92
C SER A 167 12.21 13.28 -11.65
N MET A 168 12.39 13.69 -10.38
CA MET A 168 12.52 15.08 -9.97
C MET A 168 13.54 15.22 -8.82
N PRO A 169 14.83 15.25 -9.14
CA PRO A 169 15.88 15.43 -8.14
C PRO A 169 15.78 16.77 -7.38
N SER A 170 15.13 17.78 -7.94
CA SER A 170 14.97 19.12 -7.34
C SER A 170 13.72 19.30 -6.49
N VAL A 171 12.96 18.22 -6.18
CA VAL A 171 11.78 18.33 -5.33
C VAL A 171 12.15 18.88 -3.95
N ASP A 172 11.37 19.84 -3.45
CA ASP A 172 11.52 20.44 -2.14
C ASP A 172 10.41 20.05 -1.15
N THR A 173 9.25 19.71 -1.67
CA THR A 173 8.06 19.38 -0.87
C THR A 173 7.28 18.24 -1.49
N VAL A 174 6.91 17.26 -0.66
CA VAL A 174 6.06 16.13 -1.07
C VAL A 174 4.82 16.08 -0.19
N ILE A 175 3.65 16.10 -0.81
CA ILE A 175 2.36 16.06 -0.13
C ILE A 175 1.77 14.65 -0.31
N VAL A 176 1.44 13.98 0.80
CA VAL A 176 0.99 12.58 0.80
C VAL A 176 -0.34 12.44 1.54
N PRO A 177 -1.37 11.84 0.92
CA PRO A 177 -2.60 11.50 1.62
C PRO A 177 -2.32 10.44 2.70
N THR A 178 -2.86 10.67 3.89
CA THR A 178 -2.53 9.86 5.07
C THR A 178 -3.78 9.34 5.75
N SER A 179 -3.80 8.03 6.01
CA SER A 179 -4.75 7.33 6.87
C SER A 179 -3.94 6.47 7.87
N GLY A 180 -3.72 5.19 7.61
CA GLY A 180 -2.95 4.30 8.47
C GLY A 180 -1.42 4.45 8.41
N GLY A 181 -0.87 5.42 7.70
CA GLY A 181 0.54 5.81 7.75
C GLY A 181 1.51 5.05 6.83
N GLY A 182 1.18 3.86 6.33
CA GLY A 182 2.12 3.03 5.56
C GLY A 182 2.64 3.67 4.26
N LEU A 183 1.81 4.47 3.57
CA LEU A 183 2.22 5.19 2.37
C LEU A 183 3.22 6.30 2.70
N ILE A 184 2.82 7.21 3.57
CA ILE A 184 3.67 8.35 3.93
C ILE A 184 4.93 7.90 4.65
N GLY A 185 4.86 6.88 5.50
CA GLY A 185 6.01 6.30 6.18
C GLY A 185 7.05 5.78 5.17
N GLY A 186 6.62 4.98 4.21
CA GLY A 186 7.50 4.46 3.16
C GLY A 186 8.12 5.57 2.31
N ILE A 187 7.31 6.52 1.82
CA ILE A 187 7.78 7.65 1.01
C ILE A 187 8.76 8.51 1.81
N ALA A 188 8.42 8.85 3.06
CA ALA A 188 9.26 9.68 3.91
C ALA A 188 10.61 9.01 4.18
N LEU A 189 10.64 7.72 4.51
CA LEU A 189 11.88 6.97 4.71
C LEU A 189 12.77 6.97 3.46
N ALA A 190 12.18 6.72 2.28
CA ALA A 190 12.92 6.71 1.02
C ALA A 190 13.52 8.07 0.67
N ILE A 191 12.75 9.15 0.88
CA ILE A 191 13.16 10.52 0.54
C ILE A 191 14.13 11.08 1.57
N LYS A 192 13.78 11.02 2.86
CA LYS A 192 14.60 11.60 3.92
C LYS A 192 15.98 10.96 4.07
N ALA A 193 16.10 9.68 3.76
CA ALA A 193 17.40 8.99 3.74
C ALA A 193 18.36 9.51 2.65
N GLN A 194 17.82 10.11 1.58
CA GLN A 194 18.62 10.62 0.45
C GLN A 194 18.65 12.15 0.42
N LYS A 195 17.55 12.78 0.82
CA LYS A 195 17.35 14.25 0.81
C LYS A 195 16.67 14.71 2.11
N PRO A 196 17.42 14.88 3.20
CA PRO A 196 16.87 15.19 4.51
C PRO A 196 16.04 16.49 4.56
N ASN A 197 16.38 17.44 3.69
CA ASN A 197 15.76 18.78 3.66
C ASN A 197 14.41 18.83 2.92
N VAL A 198 14.01 17.79 2.20
CA VAL A 198 12.71 17.76 1.53
C VAL A 198 11.59 17.74 2.56
N ASN A 199 10.63 18.64 2.45
CA ASN A 199 9.46 18.66 3.32
C ASN A 199 8.51 17.53 2.97
N ILE A 200 8.02 16.78 3.97
CA ILE A 200 7.01 15.75 3.80
C ILE A 200 5.76 16.19 4.55
N ILE A 201 4.67 16.45 3.83
CA ILE A 201 3.42 16.95 4.37
C ILE A 201 2.36 15.85 4.31
N ALA A 202 1.86 15.45 5.48
CA ALA A 202 0.73 14.54 5.61
C ALA A 202 -0.59 15.29 5.46
N VAL A 203 -1.48 14.80 4.60
CA VAL A 203 -2.83 15.36 4.46
C VAL A 203 -3.85 14.29 4.80
N SER A 204 -4.71 14.56 5.77
CA SER A 204 -5.77 13.68 6.21
C SER A 204 -7.13 14.38 6.23
N MET A 205 -8.20 13.61 6.24
CA MET A 205 -9.53 14.17 6.43
C MET A 205 -9.69 14.70 7.86
N LYS A 206 -10.41 15.80 8.04
CA LYS A 206 -10.68 16.39 9.37
C LYS A 206 -11.36 15.40 10.32
N ARG A 207 -12.27 14.54 9.80
CA ARG A 207 -12.87 13.45 10.56
C ARG A 207 -12.16 12.13 10.20
N GLY A 208 -11.67 11.40 11.22
CA GLY A 208 -10.95 10.13 11.01
C GLY A 208 -9.45 10.31 10.73
N ALA A 209 -8.83 11.35 11.26
CA ALA A 209 -7.39 11.59 11.19
C ALA A 209 -6.61 10.70 12.19
N SER A 210 -6.74 9.38 12.07
CA SER A 210 -6.20 8.40 13.02
C SER A 210 -4.71 8.58 13.29
N MET A 211 -3.90 8.81 12.26
CA MET A 211 -2.47 9.04 12.42
C MET A 211 -2.17 10.34 13.19
N HIS A 212 -2.92 11.41 12.93
CA HIS A 212 -2.76 12.68 13.67
C HIS A 212 -3.09 12.49 15.15
N GLU A 213 -4.16 11.75 15.47
CA GLU A 213 -4.51 11.47 16.86
C GLU A 213 -3.47 10.57 17.56
N SER A 214 -2.87 9.63 16.83
CA SER A 214 -1.82 8.75 17.38
C SER A 214 -0.48 9.46 17.64
N LEU A 215 -0.28 10.66 17.11
CA LEU A 215 0.95 11.46 17.31
C LEU A 215 0.82 12.48 18.45
N LYS A 216 -0.37 12.62 19.05
CA LYS A 216 -0.60 13.43 20.26
C LYS A 216 -0.21 12.67 21.51
#